data_eda1c396d52abd133a970bb4be638b6b
#
_entry.id   eda1c396d52abd133a970bb4be638b6b
#
_cell.length_a   1.000
_cell.length_b   1.000
_cell.length_c   1.000
_cell.angle_alpha   90.00
_cell.angle_beta   90.00
_cell.angle_gamma   90.00
#
_symmetry.space_group_name_H-M   'P 1'
#
loop_
_entity.id
_entity.type
_entity.pdbx_description
1 polymer ?
#
loop_
_entity_poly.entity_id
_entity_poly.type
_entity_poly.pdbx_seq_one_letter_code
_entity_poly.pdbx_strand_id
1 'polypeptide(L)'
;ETSIVDKEITALLCDVIQFNKDNGWGKVRIENGTVIVSFSIPYDILPRIKHTLIDTIKRDQVYLQTYFVRDRAGDVIRLIVAGILPTPTN
;
A
#
# COMPACT_ATOMS: atom_id res chain seq x y z
N GLU A 1 18.39 13.36 5.89
CA GLU A 1 17.96 12.02 6.17
C GLU A 1 17.59 11.29 4.90
N THR A 2 18.18 10.12 4.71
CA THR A 2 18.02 9.39 3.46
C THR A 2 17.13 8.18 3.65
N SER A 3 16.01 8.16 2.94
CA SER A 3 15.21 6.95 2.81
C SER A 3 15.55 6.27 1.47
N ILE A 4 15.46 4.94 1.46
CA ILE A 4 15.78 4.14 0.29
C ILE A 4 14.51 3.49 -0.20
N VAL A 5 14.22 3.68 -1.49
CA VAL A 5 13.07 3.04 -2.15
C VAL A 5 13.56 1.77 -2.83
N ASP A 6 12.89 0.64 -2.56
CA ASP A 6 13.22 -0.61 -3.22
C ASP A 6 13.02 -0.49 -4.74
N LYS A 7 13.90 -1.14 -5.49
CA LYS A 7 13.85 -1.10 -6.95
C LYS A 7 12.81 -2.04 -7.53
N GLU A 8 12.43 -3.07 -6.79
CA GLU A 8 11.49 -4.09 -7.24
C GLU A 8 10.15 -3.92 -6.57
N ILE A 9 9.11 -4.16 -7.34
CA ILE A 9 7.73 -4.11 -6.84
C ILE A 9 7.42 -5.45 -6.14
N THR A 10 6.70 -5.36 -5.03
CA THR A 10 6.29 -6.53 -4.26
C THR A 10 4.76 -6.56 -4.14
N ALA A 11 4.17 -7.72 -4.39
CA ALA A 11 2.75 -7.94 -4.12
C ALA A 11 2.60 -8.25 -2.64
N LEU A 12 1.93 -7.38 -1.90
CA LEU A 12 1.81 -7.47 -0.46
C LEU A 12 0.35 -7.63 -0.07
N LEU A 13 0.06 -8.69 0.69
CA LEU A 13 -1.28 -8.89 1.23
C LEU A 13 -1.44 -7.99 2.46
N CYS A 14 -2.41 -7.11 2.42
CA CYS A 14 -2.62 -6.16 3.50
C CYS A 14 -4.09 -5.82 3.67
N ASP A 15 -4.39 -5.22 4.82
CA ASP A 15 -5.71 -4.74 5.17
C ASP A 15 -5.64 -3.21 5.20
N VAL A 16 -6.38 -2.56 4.31
CA VAL A 16 -6.40 -1.10 4.23
C VAL A 16 -7.34 -0.58 5.32
N ILE A 17 -6.78 0.09 6.30
CA ILE A 17 -7.53 0.60 7.45
C ILE A 17 -7.88 2.07 7.34
N GLN A 18 -7.20 2.81 6.49
CA GLN A 18 -7.43 4.23 6.29
C GLN A 18 -6.97 4.63 4.89
N PHE A 19 -7.74 5.48 4.23
CA PHE A 19 -7.36 5.99 2.92
C PHE A 19 -7.99 7.37 2.70
N ASN A 20 -7.15 8.34 2.32
CA ASN A 20 -7.61 9.67 1.94
C ASN A 20 -7.58 9.74 0.40
N LYS A 21 -8.77 9.78 -0.20
CA LYS A 21 -8.90 9.78 -1.67
C LYS A 21 -8.43 11.09 -2.32
N ASP A 22 -8.27 12.16 -1.55
CA ASP A 22 -7.88 13.45 -2.09
C ASP A 22 -6.37 13.57 -2.27
N ASN A 23 -5.60 12.98 -1.36
CA ASN A 23 -4.14 13.07 -1.42
C ASN A 23 -3.44 11.73 -1.63
N GLY A 24 -4.16 10.62 -1.66
CA GLY A 24 -3.59 9.30 -1.89
C GLY A 24 -2.82 8.70 -0.72
N TRP A 25 -2.95 9.28 0.47
CA TRP A 25 -2.30 8.76 1.67
C TRP A 25 -3.23 7.86 2.46
N GLY A 26 -2.65 6.89 3.14
CA GLY A 26 -3.43 6.01 3.99
C GLY A 26 -2.55 5.13 4.87
N LYS A 27 -3.18 4.15 5.51
CA LYS A 27 -2.51 3.18 6.37
C LYS A 27 -3.04 1.79 6.09
N VAL A 28 -2.14 0.82 6.17
CA VAL A 28 -2.47 -0.60 6.00
C VAL A 28 -1.90 -1.40 7.16
N ARG A 29 -2.54 -2.53 7.45
CA ARG A 29 -2.00 -3.55 8.33
C ARG A 29 -1.35 -4.62 7.49
N ILE A 30 -0.16 -5.01 7.89
CA ILE A 30 0.59 -6.08 7.27
C ILE A 30 0.98 -7.10 8.34
N GLU A 31 1.61 -8.19 7.92
CA GLU A 31 2.08 -9.25 8.84
C GLU A 31 0.97 -9.76 9.75
N ASN A 32 -0.15 -10.17 9.14
CA ASN A 32 -1.32 -10.70 9.86
C ASN A 32 -1.92 -9.72 10.87
N GLY A 33 -1.82 -8.42 10.56
CA GLY A 33 -2.41 -7.38 11.39
C GLY A 33 -1.53 -6.92 12.55
N THR A 34 -0.27 -7.34 12.59
CA THR A 34 0.63 -6.98 13.69
C THR A 34 1.36 -5.66 13.48
N VAL A 35 1.48 -5.21 12.23
CA VAL A 35 2.23 -4.00 11.90
C VAL A 35 1.35 -3.06 11.08
N ILE A 36 1.33 -1.79 11.45
CA ILE A 36 0.62 -0.74 10.72
C ILE A 36 1.65 0.15 10.04
N VAL A 37 1.51 0.33 8.72
CA VAL A 37 2.44 1.13 7.91
C VAL A 37 1.66 2.13 7.09
N SER A 38 2.20 3.34 6.98
CA SER A 38 1.63 4.37 6.10
C SER A 38 1.96 4.04 4.64
N PHE A 39 1.06 4.42 3.74
CA PHE A 39 1.32 4.30 2.30
C PHE A 39 0.95 5.58 1.58
N SER A 40 1.49 5.75 0.39
CA SER A 40 1.10 6.83 -0.52
C SER A 40 0.92 6.28 -1.92
N ILE A 41 0.04 6.91 -2.69
CA ILE A 41 -0.21 6.58 -4.08
C ILE A 41 0.24 7.77 -4.92
N PRO A 42 1.16 7.61 -5.88
CA PRO A 42 1.56 8.71 -6.76
C PRO A 42 0.37 9.33 -7.50
N TYR A 43 0.41 10.62 -7.72
CA TYR A 43 -0.70 11.36 -8.34
C TYR A 43 -1.08 10.87 -9.73
N ASP A 44 -0.12 10.39 -10.50
CA ASP A 44 -0.37 9.87 -11.84
C ASP A 44 -1.09 8.52 -11.81
N ILE A 45 -0.95 7.76 -10.72
CA ILE A 45 -1.57 6.45 -10.53
C ILE A 45 -2.92 6.56 -9.82
N LEU A 46 -3.05 7.52 -8.92
CA LEU A 46 -4.22 7.66 -8.06
C LEU A 46 -5.56 7.64 -8.81
N PRO A 47 -5.75 8.40 -9.92
CA PRO A 47 -7.03 8.36 -10.62
C PRO A 47 -7.39 6.98 -11.18
N ARG A 48 -6.38 6.15 -11.46
CA ARG A 48 -6.59 4.82 -12.04
C ARG A 48 -7.08 3.80 -11.03
N ILE A 49 -6.64 3.93 -9.78
CA ILE A 49 -6.90 2.89 -8.77
C ILE A 49 -7.78 3.38 -7.62
N LYS A 50 -8.08 4.67 -7.57
CA LYS A 50 -8.83 5.28 -6.47
C LYS A 50 -10.16 4.56 -6.19
N HIS A 51 -10.97 4.36 -7.21
CA HIS A 51 -12.28 3.71 -7.04
C HIS A 51 -12.14 2.26 -6.62
N THR A 52 -11.20 1.55 -7.21
CA THR A 52 -10.92 0.16 -6.85
C THR A 52 -10.47 0.05 -5.41
N LEU A 53 -9.61 0.95 -4.97
CA LEU A 53 -9.12 0.95 -3.59
C LEU A 53 -10.24 1.24 -2.60
N ILE A 54 -11.12 2.20 -2.90
CA ILE A 54 -12.28 2.50 -2.05
C ILE A 54 -13.18 1.28 -1.92
N ASP A 55 -13.40 0.55 -2.99
CA ASP A 55 -14.18 -0.68 -2.95
C ASP A 55 -13.50 -1.76 -2.13
N THR A 56 -12.17 -1.85 -2.20
CA THR A 56 -11.42 -2.90 -1.49
C THR A 56 -11.30 -2.62 0.01
N ILE A 57 -11.45 -1.38 0.46
CA ILE A 57 -11.44 -1.06 1.89
C ILE A 57 -12.54 -1.84 2.64
N LYS A 58 -13.61 -2.19 1.97
CA LYS A 58 -14.70 -2.97 2.55
C LYS A 58 -14.35 -4.45 2.74
N ARG A 59 -13.23 -4.88 2.18
CA ARG A 59 -12.76 -6.27 2.26
C ARG A 59 -11.66 -6.37 3.30
N ASP A 60 -11.54 -7.55 3.90
CA ASP A 60 -10.57 -7.76 4.96
C ASP A 60 -9.13 -7.73 4.47
N GLN A 61 -8.89 -8.21 3.25
CA GLN A 61 -7.53 -8.28 2.72
C GLN A 61 -7.50 -8.02 1.22
N VAL A 62 -6.42 -7.38 0.79
CA VAL A 62 -6.19 -7.07 -0.62
C VAL A 62 -4.70 -7.15 -0.92
N TYR A 63 -4.35 -7.57 -2.14
CA TYR A 63 -2.96 -7.54 -2.61
C TYR A 63 -2.68 -6.19 -3.26
N LEU A 64 -1.71 -5.48 -2.72
CA LEU A 64 -1.22 -4.23 -3.29
C LEU A 64 0.14 -4.43 -3.92
N GLN A 65 0.35 -3.85 -5.09
CA GLN A 65 1.68 -3.79 -5.69
C GLN A 65 2.40 -2.59 -5.12
N THR A 66 3.44 -2.84 -4.34
CA THR A 66 4.09 -1.79 -3.57
C THR A 66 5.59 -1.78 -3.77
N TYR A 67 6.17 -0.58 -3.59
CA TYR A 67 7.60 -0.42 -3.38
C TYR A 67 7.80 -0.11 -1.90
N PHE A 68 8.71 -0.82 -1.24
CA PHE A 68 9.03 -0.53 0.15
C PHE A 68 9.96 0.67 0.23
N VAL A 69 9.67 1.58 1.16
CA VAL A 69 10.58 2.66 1.52
C VAL A 69 11.21 2.32 2.86
N ARG A 70 12.52 2.25 2.89
CA ARG A 70 13.27 1.79 4.06
C ARG A 70 14.14 2.91 4.63
N ASP A 71 14.41 2.84 5.92
CA ASP A 71 15.38 3.71 6.57
C ASP A 71 16.80 3.12 6.43
N ARG A 72 17.77 3.75 7.07
CA ARG A 72 19.15 3.29 7.01
C ARG A 72 19.38 1.92 7.63
N ALA A 73 18.54 1.55 8.59
CA ALA A 73 18.63 0.25 9.25
C ALA A 73 17.98 -0.87 8.42
N GLY A 74 17.31 -0.51 7.32
CA GLY A 74 16.62 -1.49 6.48
C GLY A 74 15.17 -1.74 6.88
N ASP A 75 14.66 -1.02 7.87
CA ASP A 75 13.27 -1.19 8.30
C ASP A 75 12.33 -0.46 7.36
N VAL A 76 11.19 -1.10 7.07
CA VAL A 76 10.16 -0.50 6.22
C VAL A 76 9.45 0.60 7.01
N ILE A 77 9.49 1.83 6.50
CA ILE A 77 8.89 2.99 7.14
C ILE A 77 7.62 3.45 6.45
N ARG A 78 7.45 3.10 5.17
CA ARG A 78 6.20 3.34 4.45
C ARG A 78 6.19 2.55 3.14
N LEU A 79 5.06 2.60 2.44
CA LEU A 79 4.89 1.93 1.16
C LEU A 79 4.51 2.95 0.09
N ILE A 80 4.93 2.69 -1.15
CA ILE A 80 4.44 3.41 -2.31
C ILE A 80 3.60 2.42 -3.12
N VAL A 81 2.30 2.70 -3.25
CA VAL A 81 1.37 1.80 -3.93
C VAL A 81 1.35 2.12 -5.41
N ALA A 82 1.68 1.13 -6.23
CA ALA A 82 1.69 1.26 -7.69
C ALA A 82 0.48 0.60 -8.35
N GLY A 83 -0.20 -0.29 -7.66
CA GLY A 83 -1.36 -0.98 -8.22
C GLY A 83 -2.06 -1.86 -7.21
N ILE A 84 -3.20 -2.40 -7.62
CA ILE A 84 -4.01 -3.31 -6.81
C ILE A 84 -4.21 -4.58 -7.62
N LEU A 85 -3.93 -5.72 -7.00
CA LEU A 85 -4.20 -7.02 -7.61
C LEU A 85 -5.53 -7.56 -7.09
N PRO A 86 -6.37 -8.13 -7.95
CA PRO A 86 -7.59 -8.76 -7.47
C PRO A 86 -7.25 -9.95 -6.58
N THR A 87 -7.97 -10.08 -5.47
CA THR A 87 -7.84 -11.27 -4.62
C THR A 87 -8.40 -12.46 -5.37
N PRO A 88 -7.72 -13.61 -5.34
CA PRO A 88 -8.27 -14.82 -5.95
C PRO A 88 -9.59 -15.16 -5.30
N THR A 89 -10.62 -15.32 -6.09
CA THR A 89 -11.90 -15.83 -5.61
C THR A 89 -11.94 -17.35 -5.83
N ASN A 90 -12.11 -18.01 -4.76
CA ASN A 90 -12.33 -19.45 -4.84
C ASN A 90 -13.80 -19.77 -4.85
#